data_a42313c84ae234fe0507be94b826de05
#
_entry.id   a42313c84ae234fe0507be94b826de05
#
_cell.length_a   1.000
_cell.length_b   1.000
_cell.length_c   1.000
_cell.angle_alpha   90.00
_cell.angle_beta   90.00
_cell.angle_gamma   90.00
#
_symmetry.space_group_name_H-M   'P 1'
#
loop_
_entity.id
_entity.type
_entity.pdbx_description
1 polymer ?
#
loop_
_entity_poly.entity_id
_entity_poly.type
_entity_poly.pdbx_seq_one_letter_code
_entity_poly.pdbx_strand_id
1 'polypeptide(L)'
;MILITGGCGFIGANYITYSLNKSKEPLVNLDKLTYAANKKNLSEVANQDNYFFEKGSIDNLSLVTSLLNKYQPRLVINFAAESHVDRSISSSDEFISTNIIGTHTLLKASLLYFENLKGEKKDEFKFIQISTDEVYGSLKNSDPQSLEESPYFPNSPYSASKASADHLVRAWNKTFGLPVITTNCTNNYGPFQHSERLIPKMISHCIKGEELPIYGTGKNTVSYTHLRAHETSKH
;
A
#
# COMPACT_ATOMS: atom_id res chain seq x y z
N MET A 1 -15.53 10.59 -4.68
CA MET A 1 -15.18 9.80 -3.46
C MET A 1 -14.06 8.83 -3.75
N ILE A 2 -13.18 8.61 -2.78
CA ILE A 2 -12.05 7.68 -2.86
C ILE A 2 -12.22 6.59 -1.81
N LEU A 3 -12.06 5.32 -2.18
CA LEU A 3 -11.93 4.20 -1.24
C LEU A 3 -10.44 3.88 -1.04
N ILE A 4 -9.99 3.93 0.20
CA ILE A 4 -8.63 3.57 0.59
C ILE A 4 -8.68 2.33 1.47
N THR A 5 -7.81 1.37 1.25
CA THR A 5 -7.61 0.23 2.11
C THR A 5 -6.27 0.33 2.83
N GLY A 6 -6.20 -0.12 4.08
CA GLY A 6 -4.95 -0.02 4.88
C GLY A 6 -4.58 1.41 5.29
N GLY A 7 -5.57 2.30 5.37
CA GLY A 7 -5.34 3.73 5.63
C GLY A 7 -4.93 4.08 7.06
N CYS A 8 -4.99 3.16 8.02
CA CYS A 8 -4.46 3.37 9.37
C CYS A 8 -2.97 3.00 9.50
N GLY A 9 -2.39 2.41 8.45
CA GLY A 9 -0.96 2.13 8.35
C GLY A 9 -0.13 3.38 8.03
N PHE A 10 1.18 3.22 7.96
CA PHE A 10 2.13 4.31 7.78
C PHE A 10 1.88 5.15 6.51
N ILE A 11 1.94 4.53 5.33
CA ILE A 11 1.82 5.25 4.05
C ILE A 11 0.38 5.73 3.85
N GLY A 12 -0.60 4.85 4.11
CA GLY A 12 -2.02 5.17 3.96
C GLY A 12 -2.47 6.34 4.83
N ALA A 13 -2.02 6.43 6.08
CA ALA A 13 -2.38 7.54 6.98
C ALA A 13 -1.81 8.89 6.49
N ASN A 14 -0.56 8.90 6.01
CA ASN A 14 0.01 10.10 5.42
C ASN A 14 -0.74 10.53 4.15
N TYR A 15 -1.11 9.58 3.29
CA TYR A 15 -1.90 9.88 2.10
C TYR A 15 -3.28 10.44 2.44
N ILE A 16 -3.99 9.84 3.39
CA ILE A 16 -5.32 10.31 3.85
C ILE A 16 -5.21 11.74 4.41
N THR A 17 -4.29 11.98 5.33
CA THR A 17 -4.08 13.31 5.93
C THR A 17 -3.74 14.34 4.84
N TYR A 18 -2.83 14.02 3.92
CA TYR A 18 -2.49 14.91 2.81
C TYR A 18 -3.70 15.20 1.91
N SER A 19 -4.44 14.17 1.52
CA SER A 19 -5.60 14.30 0.61
C SER A 19 -6.70 15.16 1.21
N LEU A 20 -7.07 14.91 2.47
CA LEU A 20 -8.15 15.66 3.15
C LEU A 20 -7.76 17.10 3.43
N ASN A 21 -6.46 17.38 3.65
CA ASN A 21 -5.97 18.76 3.82
C ASN A 21 -5.86 19.53 2.49
N LYS A 22 -5.79 18.83 1.34
CA LYS A 22 -5.67 19.45 0.01
C LYS A 22 -6.98 19.51 -0.77
N SER A 23 -7.91 18.61 -0.49
CA SER A 23 -9.16 18.47 -1.23
C SER A 23 -10.32 18.20 -0.28
N LYS A 24 -11.52 18.66 -0.67
CA LYS A 24 -12.77 18.30 0.02
C LYS A 24 -13.40 17.00 -0.52
N GLU A 25 -12.71 16.29 -1.42
CA GLU A 25 -13.22 15.03 -1.93
C GLU A 25 -13.41 14.03 -0.79
N PRO A 26 -14.61 13.45 -0.62
CA PRO A 26 -14.86 12.50 0.45
C PRO A 26 -14.04 11.22 0.29
N LEU A 27 -13.59 10.67 1.43
CA LEU A 27 -12.70 9.52 1.49
C LEU A 27 -13.24 8.49 2.49
N VAL A 28 -13.34 7.23 2.08
CA VAL A 28 -13.62 6.11 2.97
C VAL A 28 -12.38 5.26 3.15
N ASN A 29 -12.04 4.96 4.39
CA ASN A 29 -10.89 4.17 4.81
C ASN A 29 -11.35 2.82 5.35
N LEU A 30 -11.06 1.73 4.63
CA LEU A 30 -11.26 0.35 5.08
C LEU A 30 -9.95 -0.16 5.69
N ASP A 31 -9.96 -0.50 6.98
CA ASP A 31 -8.78 -1.02 7.66
C ASP A 31 -9.13 -2.14 8.65
N LYS A 32 -8.36 -3.23 8.63
CA LYS A 32 -8.51 -4.39 9.52
C LYS A 32 -8.02 -4.09 10.94
N LEU A 33 -7.16 -3.08 11.10
CA LEU A 33 -6.47 -2.71 12.35
C LEU A 33 -5.57 -3.82 12.87
N THR A 34 -4.62 -4.25 12.05
CA THR A 34 -3.54 -5.17 12.45
C THR A 34 -2.50 -4.47 13.35
N TYR A 35 -1.45 -5.18 13.74
CA TYR A 35 -0.39 -4.66 14.61
C TYR A 35 0.30 -3.39 14.09
N ALA A 36 0.38 -3.23 12.75
CA ALA A 36 1.03 -2.08 12.12
C ALA A 36 0.09 -0.88 11.91
N ALA A 37 -1.21 -1.05 12.18
CA ALA A 37 -2.22 -0.02 12.01
C ALA A 37 -2.49 0.71 13.32
N ASN A 38 -2.62 2.04 13.25
CA ASN A 38 -2.98 2.86 14.41
C ASN A 38 -3.95 3.97 14.01
N LYS A 39 -5.18 3.90 14.51
CA LYS A 39 -6.19 4.95 14.27
C LYS A 39 -5.75 6.35 14.73
N LYS A 40 -4.87 6.43 15.73
CA LYS A 40 -4.33 7.72 16.20
C LYS A 40 -3.49 8.45 15.14
N ASN A 41 -2.99 7.74 14.13
CA ASN A 41 -2.28 8.37 13.01
C ASN A 41 -3.19 9.34 12.22
N LEU A 42 -4.51 9.15 12.32
CA LEU A 42 -5.53 9.95 11.63
C LEU A 42 -6.29 10.90 12.57
N SER A 43 -5.83 11.11 13.81
CA SER A 43 -6.52 11.97 14.79
C SER A 43 -6.79 13.39 14.29
N GLU A 44 -5.91 13.93 13.46
CA GLU A 44 -6.03 15.27 12.87
C GLU A 44 -7.22 15.41 11.92
N VAL A 45 -7.58 14.32 11.24
CA VAL A 45 -8.63 14.31 10.22
C VAL A 45 -9.86 13.46 10.58
N ALA A 46 -9.81 12.77 11.71
CA ALA A 46 -10.82 11.79 12.12
C ALA A 46 -12.24 12.37 12.27
N ASN A 47 -12.36 13.67 12.56
CA ASN A 47 -13.63 14.37 12.79
C ASN A 47 -14.06 15.22 11.58
N GLN A 48 -13.40 15.12 10.43
CA GLN A 48 -13.82 15.83 9.23
C GLN A 48 -15.05 15.17 8.61
N ASP A 49 -16.03 15.96 8.16
CA ASP A 49 -17.30 15.48 7.60
C ASP A 49 -17.13 14.66 6.30
N ASN A 50 -15.97 14.79 5.64
CA ASN A 50 -15.62 14.09 4.41
C ASN A 50 -14.71 12.87 4.64
N TYR A 51 -14.49 12.44 5.90
CA TYR A 51 -13.74 11.24 6.25
C TYR A 51 -14.66 10.17 6.86
N PHE A 52 -14.64 8.97 6.31
CA PHE A 52 -15.40 7.81 6.78
C PHE A 52 -14.46 6.66 7.10
N PHE A 53 -14.66 6.04 8.26
CA PHE A 53 -13.89 4.87 8.67
C PHE A 53 -14.77 3.62 8.74
N GLU A 54 -14.34 2.57 8.05
CA GLU A 54 -14.96 1.25 8.07
C GLU A 54 -13.94 0.21 8.57
N LYS A 55 -14.30 -0.55 9.62
CA LYS A 55 -13.43 -1.61 10.13
C LYS A 55 -13.70 -2.91 9.41
N GLY A 56 -12.69 -3.48 8.77
CA GLY A 56 -12.80 -4.77 8.10
C GLY A 56 -11.61 -5.14 7.26
N SER A 57 -11.64 -6.33 6.69
CA SER A 57 -10.58 -6.88 5.87
C SER A 57 -10.93 -6.88 4.38
N ILE A 58 -9.92 -6.68 3.54
CA ILE A 58 -10.06 -6.68 2.07
C ILE A 58 -10.36 -8.08 1.49
N ASP A 59 -10.15 -9.16 2.26
CA ASP A 59 -10.50 -10.52 1.88
C ASP A 59 -11.99 -10.86 2.08
N ASN A 60 -12.75 -9.96 2.72
CA ASN A 60 -14.19 -10.11 2.89
C ASN A 60 -14.94 -9.53 1.67
N LEU A 61 -15.25 -10.39 0.70
CA LEU A 61 -15.92 -10.01 -0.54
C LEU A 61 -17.26 -9.29 -0.29
N SER A 62 -18.06 -9.78 0.62
CA SER A 62 -19.39 -9.22 0.92
C SER A 62 -19.27 -7.79 1.48
N LEU A 63 -18.35 -7.57 2.41
CA LEU A 63 -18.06 -6.25 2.97
C LEU A 63 -17.57 -5.29 1.86
N VAL A 64 -16.54 -5.67 1.11
CA VAL A 64 -15.96 -4.82 0.06
C VAL A 64 -17.02 -4.47 -0.98
N THR A 65 -17.83 -5.43 -1.43
CA THR A 65 -18.92 -5.18 -2.37
C THR A 65 -19.95 -4.20 -1.80
N SER A 66 -20.32 -4.35 -0.53
CA SER A 66 -21.26 -3.43 0.12
C SER A 66 -20.72 -2.01 0.21
N LEU A 67 -19.42 -1.84 0.52
CA LEU A 67 -18.77 -0.54 0.58
C LEU A 67 -18.69 0.14 -0.79
N LEU A 68 -18.33 -0.59 -1.84
CA LEU A 68 -18.31 -0.06 -3.20
C LEU A 68 -19.70 0.43 -3.63
N ASN A 69 -20.75 -0.33 -3.34
CA ASN A 69 -22.13 0.06 -3.65
C ASN A 69 -22.62 1.24 -2.79
N LYS A 70 -22.28 1.27 -1.49
CA LYS A 70 -22.68 2.32 -0.56
C LYS A 70 -22.02 3.65 -0.91
N TYR A 71 -20.71 3.65 -1.13
CA TYR A 71 -19.90 4.86 -1.25
C TYR A 71 -19.65 5.28 -2.70
N GLN A 72 -19.87 4.42 -3.68
CA GLN A 72 -19.71 4.68 -5.12
C GLN A 72 -18.38 5.41 -5.47
N PRO A 73 -17.22 4.86 -5.08
CA PRO A 73 -15.96 5.53 -5.31
C PRO A 73 -15.60 5.56 -6.80
N ARG A 74 -15.01 6.69 -7.24
CA ARG A 74 -14.35 6.76 -8.56
C ARG A 74 -12.93 6.20 -8.54
N LEU A 75 -12.34 6.06 -7.36
CA LEU A 75 -10.97 5.62 -7.18
C LEU A 75 -10.87 4.66 -6.00
N VAL A 76 -10.23 3.52 -6.22
CA VAL A 76 -9.86 2.54 -5.18
C VAL A 76 -8.34 2.53 -5.08
N ILE A 77 -7.78 2.78 -3.89
CA ILE A 77 -6.33 2.74 -3.64
C ILE A 77 -6.04 1.66 -2.61
N ASN A 78 -5.30 0.63 -3.01
CA ASN A 78 -4.96 -0.48 -2.14
C ASN A 78 -3.60 -0.29 -1.45
N PHE A 79 -3.61 0.24 -0.21
CA PHE A 79 -2.44 0.24 0.68
C PHE A 79 -2.42 -0.98 1.61
N ALA A 80 -3.53 -1.72 1.74
CA ALA A 80 -3.61 -2.86 2.64
C ALA A 80 -2.61 -3.94 2.23
N ALA A 81 -1.67 -4.24 3.12
CA ALA A 81 -0.66 -5.27 2.93
C ALA A 81 -0.02 -5.64 4.27
N GLU A 82 0.36 -6.90 4.42
CA GLU A 82 1.41 -7.30 5.35
C GLU A 82 2.77 -6.97 4.71
N SER A 83 3.66 -6.28 5.43
CA SER A 83 4.82 -5.63 4.82
C SER A 83 6.16 -5.83 5.54
N HIS A 84 6.22 -6.59 6.65
CA HIS A 84 7.46 -6.79 7.41
C HIS A 84 8.20 -8.02 6.91
N VAL A 85 9.32 -7.84 6.19
CA VAL A 85 10.08 -8.92 5.53
C VAL A 85 10.46 -10.03 6.51
N ASP A 86 11.05 -9.72 7.68
CA ASP A 86 11.46 -10.73 8.66
C ASP A 86 10.26 -11.56 9.18
N ARG A 87 9.10 -10.93 9.36
CA ARG A 87 7.87 -11.64 9.72
C ARG A 87 7.40 -12.56 8.59
N SER A 88 7.61 -12.19 7.33
CA SER A 88 7.26 -13.05 6.20
C SER A 88 8.10 -14.33 6.13
N ILE A 89 9.34 -14.27 6.65
CA ILE A 89 10.25 -15.42 6.72
C ILE A 89 9.81 -16.37 7.85
N SER A 90 9.38 -15.83 8.97
CA SER A 90 8.94 -16.63 10.13
C SER A 90 7.52 -17.19 9.97
N SER A 91 6.63 -16.48 9.29
CA SER A 91 5.25 -16.87 9.01
C SER A 91 4.73 -16.18 7.76
N SER A 92 4.59 -16.93 6.67
CA SER A 92 4.17 -16.40 5.36
C SER A 92 2.65 -16.34 5.17
N ASP A 93 1.86 -17.05 5.99
CA ASP A 93 0.42 -17.26 5.75
C ASP A 93 -0.37 -15.96 5.70
N GLU A 94 -0.09 -15.01 6.61
CA GLU A 94 -0.74 -13.71 6.64
C GLU A 94 -0.42 -12.89 5.38
N PHE A 95 0.79 -13.06 4.82
CA PHE A 95 1.21 -12.40 3.57
C PHE A 95 0.46 -12.95 2.36
N ILE A 96 0.30 -14.27 2.30
CA ILE A 96 -0.51 -14.92 1.26
C ILE A 96 -1.97 -14.49 1.37
N SER A 97 -2.53 -14.57 2.58
CA SER A 97 -3.92 -14.21 2.84
C SER A 97 -4.21 -12.74 2.51
N THR A 98 -3.42 -11.81 3.04
CA THR A 98 -3.66 -10.38 2.86
C THR A 98 -3.24 -9.90 1.47
N ASN A 99 -1.98 -10.18 1.06
CA ASN A 99 -1.44 -9.56 -0.14
C ASN A 99 -1.94 -10.22 -1.42
N ILE A 100 -2.18 -11.53 -1.43
CA ILE A 100 -2.64 -12.26 -2.63
C ILE A 100 -4.16 -12.40 -2.61
N ILE A 101 -4.71 -13.13 -1.62
CA ILE A 101 -6.15 -13.41 -1.58
C ILE A 101 -6.96 -12.15 -1.34
N GLY A 102 -6.50 -11.26 -0.45
CA GLY A 102 -7.13 -9.97 -0.20
C GLY A 102 -7.14 -9.09 -1.45
N THR A 103 -6.01 -8.97 -2.17
CA THR A 103 -5.96 -8.21 -3.43
C THR A 103 -6.85 -8.84 -4.49
N HIS A 104 -6.85 -10.17 -4.64
CA HIS A 104 -7.76 -10.88 -5.54
C HIS A 104 -9.23 -10.57 -5.23
N THR A 105 -9.62 -10.61 -3.97
CA THR A 105 -10.98 -10.32 -3.52
C THR A 105 -11.38 -8.88 -3.80
N LEU A 106 -10.47 -7.94 -3.53
CA LEU A 106 -10.68 -6.52 -3.82
C LEU A 106 -10.82 -6.24 -5.32
N LEU A 107 -10.00 -6.90 -6.16
CA LEU A 107 -10.09 -6.83 -7.62
C LEU A 107 -11.40 -7.40 -8.13
N LYS A 108 -11.85 -8.55 -7.59
CA LYS A 108 -13.12 -9.17 -7.96
C LYS A 108 -14.31 -8.25 -7.65
N ALA A 109 -14.34 -7.67 -6.45
CA ALA A 109 -15.39 -6.72 -6.07
C ALA A 109 -15.35 -5.45 -6.92
N SER A 110 -14.15 -4.92 -7.20
CA SER A 110 -13.96 -3.73 -8.03
C SER A 110 -14.38 -3.96 -9.48
N LEU A 111 -14.14 -5.14 -10.03
CA LEU A 111 -14.60 -5.50 -11.38
C LEU A 111 -16.12 -5.55 -11.46
N LEU A 112 -16.77 -6.26 -10.53
CA LEU A 112 -18.24 -6.32 -10.46
C LEU A 112 -18.86 -4.91 -10.33
N TYR A 113 -18.26 -4.04 -9.55
CA TYR A 113 -18.67 -2.65 -9.41
C TYR A 113 -18.47 -1.89 -10.73
N PHE A 114 -17.28 -1.98 -11.34
CA PHE A 114 -16.91 -1.30 -12.58
C PHE A 114 -17.82 -1.70 -13.78
N GLU A 115 -18.17 -2.96 -13.89
CA GLU A 115 -19.07 -3.47 -14.95
C GLU A 115 -20.46 -2.82 -14.88
N ASN A 116 -20.92 -2.47 -13.68
CA ASN A 116 -22.22 -1.82 -13.46
C ASN A 116 -22.18 -0.30 -13.64
N LEU A 117 -21.00 0.33 -13.71
CA LEU A 117 -20.85 1.75 -13.97
C LEU A 117 -21.17 2.08 -15.43
N LYS A 118 -21.70 3.31 -15.66
CA LYS A 118 -22.04 3.83 -16.98
C LYS A 118 -21.55 5.25 -17.17
N GLY A 119 -21.27 5.63 -18.43
CA GLY A 119 -20.88 6.98 -18.81
C GLY A 119 -19.66 7.47 -18.04
N GLU A 120 -19.64 8.75 -17.70
CA GLU A 120 -18.53 9.44 -17.04
C GLU A 120 -18.02 8.72 -15.79
N LYS A 121 -18.92 8.13 -14.96
CA LYS A 121 -18.52 7.38 -13.77
C LYS A 121 -17.64 6.16 -14.11
N LYS A 122 -17.90 5.51 -15.25
CA LYS A 122 -17.10 4.38 -15.72
C LYS A 122 -15.74 4.83 -16.24
N ASP A 123 -15.72 5.94 -16.98
CA ASP A 123 -14.50 6.50 -17.57
C ASP A 123 -13.53 7.04 -16.51
N GLU A 124 -14.06 7.61 -15.43
CA GLU A 124 -13.28 8.13 -14.30
C GLU A 124 -12.78 7.04 -13.36
N PHE A 125 -13.38 5.86 -13.33
CA PHE A 125 -13.01 4.82 -12.37
C PHE A 125 -11.57 4.35 -12.59
N LYS A 126 -10.81 4.25 -11.47
CA LYS A 126 -9.45 3.69 -11.45
C LYS A 126 -9.25 2.82 -10.21
N PHE A 127 -8.42 1.79 -10.37
CA PHE A 127 -7.89 0.98 -9.29
C PHE A 127 -6.38 1.18 -9.21
N ILE A 128 -5.87 1.57 -8.03
CA ILE A 128 -4.42 1.77 -7.81
C ILE A 128 -3.91 0.73 -6.81
N GLN A 129 -2.92 -0.04 -7.24
CA GLN A 129 -2.18 -0.98 -6.39
C GLN A 129 -0.88 -0.33 -5.93
N ILE A 130 -0.71 -0.20 -4.62
CA ILE A 130 0.57 0.23 -4.06
C ILE A 130 1.46 -0.99 -3.86
N SER A 131 2.52 -1.08 -4.66
CA SER A 131 3.51 -2.13 -4.63
C SER A 131 4.86 -1.63 -4.14
N THR A 132 5.92 -2.35 -4.40
CA THR A 132 7.27 -2.12 -3.90
C THR A 132 8.31 -2.42 -4.98
N ASP A 133 9.45 -1.76 -4.92
CA ASP A 133 10.63 -2.08 -5.73
C ASP A 133 11.23 -3.45 -5.40
N GLU A 134 10.95 -4.03 -4.24
CA GLU A 134 11.43 -5.36 -3.86
C GLU A 134 10.94 -6.48 -4.78
N VAL A 135 9.92 -6.24 -5.60
CA VAL A 135 9.47 -7.20 -6.63
C VAL A 135 10.50 -7.42 -7.73
N TYR A 136 11.40 -6.46 -7.96
CA TYR A 136 12.49 -6.59 -8.94
C TYR A 136 13.68 -7.41 -8.44
N GLY A 137 13.73 -7.68 -7.13
CA GLY A 137 14.81 -8.45 -6.51
C GLY A 137 16.00 -7.61 -6.07
N SER A 138 17.11 -8.25 -5.79
CA SER A 138 18.33 -7.61 -5.29
C SER A 138 19.23 -7.17 -6.44
N LEU A 139 19.69 -5.92 -6.41
CA LEU A 139 20.66 -5.36 -7.35
C LEU A 139 22.07 -5.42 -6.77
N LYS A 140 23.06 -5.72 -7.60
CA LYS A 140 24.48 -5.51 -7.31
C LYS A 140 24.84 -4.06 -7.62
N ASN A 141 25.94 -3.56 -7.06
CA ASN A 141 26.41 -2.18 -7.33
C ASN A 141 26.69 -1.91 -8.82
N SER A 142 26.94 -2.96 -9.61
CA SER A 142 27.20 -2.87 -11.06
C SER A 142 25.94 -2.98 -11.92
N ASP A 143 24.81 -3.33 -11.33
CA ASP A 143 23.59 -3.56 -12.09
C ASP A 143 22.90 -2.23 -12.40
N PRO A 144 22.24 -2.10 -13.56
CA PRO A 144 21.44 -0.91 -13.87
C PRO A 144 20.23 -0.81 -12.92
N GLN A 145 19.70 0.38 -12.79
CA GLN A 145 18.46 0.58 -12.04
C GLN A 145 17.30 -0.17 -12.70
N SER A 146 16.38 -0.67 -11.87
CA SER A 146 15.15 -1.30 -12.38
C SER A 146 14.24 -0.22 -13.00
N LEU A 147 13.63 -0.56 -14.12
CA LEU A 147 12.62 0.22 -14.83
C LEU A 147 11.26 -0.48 -14.66
N GLU A 148 10.19 0.19 -15.10
CA GLU A 148 8.82 -0.35 -15.00
C GLU A 148 8.64 -1.64 -15.81
N GLU A 149 9.42 -1.84 -16.89
CA GLU A 149 9.39 -3.05 -17.71
C GLU A 149 10.38 -4.13 -17.25
N SER A 150 11.16 -3.87 -16.19
CA SER A 150 12.11 -4.86 -15.67
C SER A 150 11.38 -6.11 -15.19
N PRO A 151 11.93 -7.31 -15.45
CA PRO A 151 11.33 -8.55 -14.96
C PRO A 151 11.38 -8.64 -13.44
N TYR A 152 10.37 -9.28 -12.84
CA TYR A 152 10.28 -9.49 -11.40
C TYR A 152 11.12 -10.71 -10.97
N PHE A 153 11.94 -10.52 -9.93
CA PHE A 153 12.77 -11.55 -9.30
C PHE A 153 12.71 -11.47 -7.77
N PRO A 154 11.50 -11.60 -7.17
CA PRO A 154 11.33 -11.43 -5.73
C PRO A 154 12.10 -12.49 -4.92
N ASN A 155 12.81 -12.06 -3.86
CA ASN A 155 13.70 -12.91 -3.07
C ASN A 155 13.19 -13.21 -1.65
N SER A 156 12.00 -12.72 -1.26
CA SER A 156 11.39 -12.98 0.05
C SER A 156 9.92 -13.40 -0.11
N PRO A 157 9.32 -14.07 0.89
CA PRO A 157 7.88 -14.35 0.86
C PRO A 157 7.03 -13.07 0.74
N TYR A 158 7.45 -11.97 1.38
CA TYR A 158 6.82 -10.66 1.23
C TYR A 158 6.86 -10.18 -0.22
N SER A 159 8.07 -10.05 -0.81
CA SER A 159 8.21 -9.55 -2.18
C SER A 159 7.54 -10.48 -3.20
N ALA A 160 7.56 -11.80 -2.98
CA ALA A 160 6.84 -12.77 -3.81
C ALA A 160 5.31 -12.57 -3.73
N SER A 161 4.77 -12.30 -2.52
CA SER A 161 3.34 -12.01 -2.36
C SER A 161 2.92 -10.71 -3.05
N LYS A 162 3.76 -9.67 -3.02
CA LYS A 162 3.54 -8.40 -3.71
C LYS A 162 3.62 -8.57 -5.23
N ALA A 163 4.63 -9.29 -5.73
CA ALA A 163 4.75 -9.62 -7.16
C ALA A 163 3.52 -10.40 -7.66
N SER A 164 3.03 -11.36 -6.87
CA SER A 164 1.80 -12.10 -7.18
C SER A 164 0.58 -11.19 -7.27
N ALA A 165 0.43 -10.24 -6.32
CA ALA A 165 -0.63 -9.24 -6.35
C ALA A 165 -0.56 -8.37 -7.61
N ASP A 166 0.64 -7.90 -7.99
CA ASP A 166 0.85 -7.08 -9.18
C ASP A 166 0.50 -7.84 -10.46
N HIS A 167 0.85 -9.13 -10.54
CA HIS A 167 0.45 -9.99 -11.65
C HIS A 167 -1.07 -10.18 -11.73
N LEU A 168 -1.77 -10.30 -10.59
CA LEU A 168 -3.23 -10.32 -10.55
C LEU A 168 -3.81 -9.00 -11.07
N VAL A 169 -3.32 -7.86 -10.59
CA VAL A 169 -3.76 -6.53 -11.05
C VAL A 169 -3.59 -6.40 -12.57
N ARG A 170 -2.43 -6.77 -13.10
CA ARG A 170 -2.16 -6.78 -14.55
C ARG A 170 -3.12 -7.71 -15.30
N ALA A 171 -3.37 -8.91 -14.78
CA ALA A 171 -4.28 -9.87 -15.39
C ALA A 171 -5.71 -9.33 -15.46
N TRP A 172 -6.22 -8.69 -14.40
CA TRP A 172 -7.53 -8.05 -14.38
C TRP A 172 -7.68 -6.95 -15.44
N ASN A 173 -6.62 -6.16 -15.64
CA ASN A 173 -6.62 -5.18 -16.72
C ASN A 173 -6.65 -5.85 -18.10
N LYS A 174 -5.74 -6.79 -18.36
CA LYS A 174 -5.59 -7.40 -19.69
C LYS A 174 -6.76 -8.31 -20.08
N THR A 175 -7.34 -9.01 -19.11
CA THR A 175 -8.43 -9.97 -19.36
C THR A 175 -9.81 -9.32 -19.33
N PHE A 176 -10.04 -8.42 -18.36
CA PHE A 176 -11.37 -7.87 -18.10
C PHE A 176 -11.49 -6.36 -18.37
N GLY A 177 -10.39 -5.70 -18.74
CA GLY A 177 -10.39 -4.26 -19.03
C GLY A 177 -10.56 -3.36 -17.81
N LEU A 178 -10.37 -3.87 -16.57
CA LEU A 178 -10.40 -3.04 -15.37
C LEU A 178 -9.30 -1.97 -15.45
N PRO A 179 -9.62 -0.66 -15.31
CA PRO A 179 -8.61 0.38 -15.36
C PRO A 179 -7.73 0.36 -14.09
N VAL A 180 -6.48 -0.04 -14.24
CA VAL A 180 -5.55 -0.22 -13.12
C VAL A 180 -4.27 0.60 -13.28
N ILE A 181 -3.66 0.96 -12.15
CA ILE A 181 -2.31 1.52 -12.06
C ILE A 181 -1.58 0.73 -10.97
N THR A 182 -0.35 0.31 -11.22
CA THR A 182 0.54 -0.26 -10.21
C THR A 182 1.71 0.69 -10.00
N THR A 183 2.07 0.94 -8.72
CA THR A 183 3.22 1.78 -8.35
C THR A 183 4.23 0.95 -7.57
N ASN A 184 5.50 1.03 -7.94
CA ASN A 184 6.60 0.30 -7.30
C ASN A 184 7.48 1.31 -6.54
N CYS A 185 7.09 1.66 -5.32
CA CYS A 185 7.86 2.60 -4.52
C CYS A 185 9.06 1.93 -3.84
N THR A 186 10.15 2.68 -3.69
CA THR A 186 11.31 2.31 -2.86
C THR A 186 10.94 2.38 -1.38
N ASN A 187 11.89 2.11 -0.47
CA ASN A 187 11.60 2.25 0.96
C ASN A 187 11.24 3.70 1.29
N ASN A 188 10.15 3.85 2.04
CA ASN A 188 9.68 5.14 2.49
C ASN A 188 10.03 5.36 3.96
N TYR A 189 10.22 6.62 4.36
CA TYR A 189 10.33 7.03 5.76
C TYR A 189 9.53 8.30 6.01
N GLY A 190 9.16 8.54 7.26
CA GLY A 190 8.40 9.73 7.63
C GLY A 190 7.50 9.53 8.87
N PRO A 191 6.59 10.48 9.13
CA PRO A 191 5.66 10.41 10.26
C PRO A 191 4.85 9.12 10.26
N PHE A 192 4.58 8.56 11.45
CA PHE A 192 3.78 7.34 11.67
C PHE A 192 4.45 6.03 11.21
N GLN A 193 5.71 6.05 10.77
CA GLN A 193 6.42 4.82 10.45
C GLN A 193 6.57 3.94 11.70
N HIS A 194 6.28 2.63 11.55
CA HIS A 194 6.29 1.70 12.67
C HIS A 194 7.68 1.60 13.32
N SER A 195 7.73 1.55 14.65
CA SER A 195 8.97 1.60 15.44
C SER A 195 9.94 0.45 15.21
N GLU A 196 9.49 -0.67 14.64
CA GLU A 196 10.35 -1.79 14.25
C GLU A 196 11.19 -1.51 12.99
N ARG A 197 10.83 -0.48 12.21
CA ARG A 197 11.56 -0.12 11.00
C ARG A 197 12.88 0.59 11.33
N LEU A 198 13.87 0.46 10.43
CA LEU A 198 15.24 0.90 10.65
C LEU A 198 15.33 2.34 11.20
N ILE A 199 14.79 3.33 10.47
CA ILE A 199 14.94 4.75 10.83
C ILE A 199 14.28 5.07 12.18
N PRO A 200 12.99 4.74 12.44
CA PRO A 200 12.39 4.99 13.76
C PRO A 200 13.08 4.22 14.88
N LYS A 201 13.55 3.00 14.63
CA LYS A 201 14.26 2.18 15.60
C LYS A 201 15.58 2.85 16.01
N MET A 202 16.38 3.30 15.02
CA MET A 202 17.63 4.01 15.29
C MET A 202 17.39 5.29 16.10
N ILE A 203 16.39 6.09 15.74
CA ILE A 203 16.00 7.30 16.48
C ILE A 203 15.63 6.96 17.93
N SER A 204 14.81 5.93 18.13
CA SER A 204 14.37 5.49 19.46
C SER A 204 15.56 5.06 20.33
N HIS A 205 16.49 4.27 19.79
CA HIS A 205 17.69 3.82 20.51
C HIS A 205 18.60 5.01 20.83
N CYS A 206 18.83 5.93 19.90
CA CYS A 206 19.61 7.15 20.17
C CYS A 206 19.01 7.97 21.31
N ILE A 207 17.69 8.19 21.34
CA ILE A 207 17.01 8.97 22.38
C ILE A 207 17.15 8.30 23.77
N LYS A 208 17.11 6.96 23.79
CA LYS A 208 17.21 6.18 25.04
C LYS A 208 18.64 5.92 25.50
N GLY A 209 19.66 6.26 24.71
CA GLY A 209 21.05 5.90 24.94
C GLY A 209 21.36 4.41 24.83
N GLU A 210 20.54 3.67 24.06
CA GLU A 210 20.69 2.23 23.79
C GLU A 210 21.64 2.00 22.61
N GLU A 211 22.26 0.83 22.54
CA GLU A 211 23.12 0.44 21.41
C GLU A 211 22.32 0.40 20.10
N LEU A 212 22.94 0.89 19.02
CA LEU A 212 22.34 0.87 17.68
C LEU A 212 22.47 -0.52 17.06
N PRO A 213 21.36 -1.17 16.66
CA PRO A 213 21.41 -2.48 16.04
C PRO A 213 22.00 -2.41 14.63
N ILE A 214 23.02 -3.24 14.36
CA ILE A 214 23.59 -3.43 13.02
C ILE A 214 23.08 -4.77 12.48
N TYR A 215 22.40 -4.73 11.32
CA TYR A 215 21.92 -5.94 10.66
C TYR A 215 23.01 -6.54 9.76
N GLY A 216 23.33 -7.82 9.99
CA GLY A 216 24.37 -8.54 9.27
C GLY A 216 25.72 -7.85 9.36
N THR A 217 26.35 -7.51 8.23
CA THR A 217 27.64 -6.82 8.15
C THR A 217 27.51 -5.28 8.15
N GLY A 218 26.31 -4.73 8.14
CA GLY A 218 26.04 -3.29 8.00
C GLY A 218 26.39 -2.71 6.62
N LYS A 219 26.70 -3.55 5.62
CA LYS A 219 27.08 -3.12 4.26
C LYS A 219 25.93 -3.05 3.27
N ASN A 220 24.71 -3.33 3.72
CA ASN A 220 23.53 -3.27 2.86
C ASN A 220 23.24 -1.81 2.46
N THR A 221 23.10 -1.58 1.15
CA THR A 221 22.68 -0.30 0.59
C THR A 221 21.19 -0.35 0.33
N VAL A 222 20.45 0.63 0.84
CA VAL A 222 19.00 0.72 0.71
C VAL A 222 18.64 2.15 0.28
N SER A 223 17.78 2.26 -0.73
CA SER A 223 17.23 3.55 -1.16
C SER A 223 16.05 3.94 -0.25
N TYR A 224 16.00 5.18 0.20
CA TYR A 224 14.91 5.71 1.01
C TYR A 224 14.39 7.03 0.44
N THR A 225 13.06 7.15 0.37
CA THR A 225 12.38 8.39 -0.02
C THR A 225 11.48 8.86 1.12
N HIS A 226 11.58 10.14 1.49
CA HIS A 226 10.66 10.72 2.47
C HIS A 226 9.26 10.88 1.85
N LEU A 227 8.19 10.51 2.58
CA LEU A 227 6.80 10.54 2.07
C LEU A 227 6.32 11.93 1.59
N ARG A 228 7.00 13.01 1.99
CA ARG A 228 6.72 14.38 1.54
C ARG A 228 7.72 14.87 0.49
N ALA A 229 8.60 14.00 -0.02
CA ALA A 229 9.49 14.38 -1.09
C ALA A 229 8.68 14.67 -2.36
N HIS A 230 9.01 15.79 -3.02
CA HIS A 230 8.52 16.10 -4.35
C HIS A 230 9.68 15.88 -5.30
N GLU A 231 9.67 14.75 -5.97
CA GLU A 231 10.64 14.50 -7.03
C GLU A 231 10.22 15.30 -8.25
N THR A 232 10.88 16.43 -8.46
CA THR A 232 10.87 17.11 -9.77
C THR A 232 11.94 16.44 -10.60
N SER A 233 11.59 15.42 -11.36
CA SER A 233 12.46 14.88 -12.40
C SER A 233 12.64 15.95 -13.46
N LYS A 234 13.72 16.71 -13.36
CA LYS A 234 14.32 17.37 -14.52
C LYS A 234 15.30 16.36 -15.12
N HIS A 235 14.85 15.63 -16.09
CA HIS A 235 15.72 14.95 -17.04
C HIS A 235 16.06 15.88 -18.19
#